data_046481ec0571daf81e124b1c1b9ebf5f
#
_entry.id   046481ec0571daf81e124b1c1b9ebf5f
#
_cell.length_a   1.000
_cell.length_b   1.000
_cell.length_c   1.000
_cell.angle_alpha   90.00
_cell.angle_beta   90.00
_cell.angle_gamma   90.00
#
_symmetry.space_group_name_H-M   'P 1'
#
loop_
_entity.id
_entity.type
_entity.pdbx_description
1 polymer ?
#
loop_
_entity_poly.entity_id
_entity_poly.type
_entity_poly.pdbx_seq_one_letter_code
_entity_poly.pdbx_strand_id
1 'polypeptide(L)'
;MSNLTLNSKTAFILGNGKSRKDFDASKLKSIAPVYGCNAIYRDLQKYDLPDYLVAIDDGIKNEISNSTFPKDRVIFPPNDECYESAEYRFSPRNRSNAGMNAMQEAIRHDKKELWIMGFDFMLDMDYGLSNMYDGTENYGPETRTNKVFSQMRVKYFEWFANKNLDIKFIFVYPRMELAIYQVVANNVIGCFYDQLEDLLCHQKSAKQA
;
A
#
# COMPACT_ATOMS: atom_id res chain seq x y z
N MET A 1 -24.53 0.26 -3.59
CA MET A 1 -23.12 0.66 -3.82
C MET A 1 -22.79 1.70 -2.77
N SER A 2 -21.79 1.48 -1.93
CA SER A 2 -21.33 2.50 -0.98
C SER A 2 -20.81 3.70 -1.78
N ASN A 3 -21.33 4.90 -1.52
CA ASN A 3 -20.80 6.11 -2.15
C ASN A 3 -19.34 6.29 -1.70
N LEU A 4 -18.41 5.95 -2.60
CA LEU A 4 -16.98 6.22 -2.42
C LEU A 4 -16.75 7.72 -2.61
N THR A 5 -16.05 8.35 -1.68
CA THR A 5 -15.72 9.78 -1.74
C THR A 5 -14.26 9.98 -1.33
N LEU A 6 -13.67 11.07 -1.80
CA LEU A 6 -12.37 11.53 -1.33
C LEU A 6 -12.58 12.75 -0.42
N ASN A 7 -12.00 12.72 0.77
CA ASN A 7 -12.19 13.76 1.80
C ASN A 7 -10.88 14.02 2.58
N SER A 8 -10.93 14.86 3.60
CA SER A 8 -9.75 15.21 4.41
C SER A 8 -9.16 14.04 5.21
N LYS A 9 -9.94 12.97 5.42
CA LYS A 9 -9.49 11.74 6.09
C LYS A 9 -8.99 10.67 5.12
N THR A 10 -8.95 10.97 3.83
CA THR A 10 -8.39 10.07 2.79
C THR A 10 -6.88 10.04 2.82
N ALA A 11 -6.29 8.87 2.55
CA ALA A 11 -4.90 8.69 2.17
C ALA A 11 -4.78 7.65 1.05
N PHE A 12 -3.76 7.80 0.21
CA PHE A 12 -3.37 6.78 -0.77
C PHE A 12 -2.19 5.98 -0.26
N ILE A 13 -2.29 4.65 -0.31
CA ILE A 13 -1.25 3.72 0.11
C ILE A 13 -0.75 2.98 -1.12
N LEU A 14 0.50 3.18 -1.47
CA LEU A 14 1.09 2.61 -2.68
C LEU A 14 2.11 1.53 -2.33
N GLY A 15 1.81 0.31 -2.76
CA GLY A 15 2.69 -0.84 -2.68
C GLY A 15 3.53 -1.02 -3.95
N ASN A 16 4.43 -2.00 -3.92
CA ASN A 16 5.36 -2.30 -5.01
C ASN A 16 4.82 -3.36 -6.00
N GLY A 17 3.57 -3.77 -5.87
CA GLY A 17 2.96 -4.77 -6.73
C GLY A 17 2.81 -4.34 -8.18
N LYS A 18 2.91 -5.30 -9.09
CA LYS A 18 2.82 -5.08 -10.54
C LYS A 18 1.46 -4.56 -11.00
N SER A 19 0.40 -4.83 -10.24
CA SER A 19 -0.94 -4.32 -10.55
C SER A 19 -1.02 -2.80 -10.63
N ARG A 20 -0.06 -2.09 -9.99
CA ARG A 20 0.03 -0.62 -10.02
C ARG A 20 0.75 -0.07 -11.25
N LYS A 21 1.39 -0.91 -12.06
CA LYS A 21 2.35 -0.47 -13.10
C LYS A 21 1.75 0.53 -14.10
N ASP A 22 0.51 0.32 -14.49
CA ASP A 22 -0.15 1.11 -15.54
C ASP A 22 -0.98 2.28 -14.98
N PHE A 23 -0.99 2.47 -13.67
CA PHE A 23 -1.67 3.60 -13.03
C PHE A 23 -0.76 4.83 -12.98
N ASP A 24 -1.24 5.95 -13.50
CA ASP A 24 -0.54 7.23 -13.41
C ASP A 24 -0.68 7.85 -12.01
N ALA A 25 0.29 7.56 -11.15
CA ALA A 25 0.31 8.03 -9.77
C ALA A 25 0.40 9.58 -9.65
N SER A 26 0.81 10.31 -10.70
CA SER A 26 0.81 11.77 -10.69
C SER A 26 -0.58 12.37 -10.46
N LYS A 27 -1.63 11.61 -10.82
CA LYS A 27 -3.03 12.00 -10.61
C LYS A 27 -3.39 12.15 -9.13
N LEU A 28 -2.66 11.51 -8.22
CA LEU A 28 -2.89 11.54 -6.77
C LEU A 28 -2.34 12.80 -6.10
N LYS A 29 -1.36 13.44 -6.73
CA LYS A 29 -0.72 14.64 -6.18
C LYS A 29 -1.75 15.72 -5.88
N SER A 30 -1.65 16.32 -4.68
CA SER A 30 -2.54 17.40 -4.22
C SER A 30 -4.01 17.00 -3.98
N ILE A 31 -4.34 15.71 -4.09
CA ILE A 31 -5.67 15.19 -3.76
C ILE A 31 -5.74 14.82 -2.28
N ALA A 32 -4.89 13.89 -1.85
CA ALA A 32 -4.73 13.45 -0.47
C ALA A 32 -3.27 12.96 -0.28
N PRO A 33 -2.77 12.84 0.96
CA PRO A 33 -1.43 12.35 1.22
C PRO A 33 -1.19 10.95 0.64
N VAL A 34 -0.01 10.76 0.05
CA VAL A 34 0.44 9.51 -0.55
C VAL A 34 1.51 8.88 0.34
N TYR A 35 1.24 7.69 0.82
CA TYR A 35 2.18 6.86 1.57
C TYR A 35 2.72 5.78 0.66
N GLY A 36 4.01 5.76 0.48
CA GLY A 36 4.70 4.74 -0.31
C GLY A 36 5.52 3.81 0.57
N CYS A 37 5.92 2.67 0.04
CA CYS A 37 6.75 1.74 0.76
C CYS A 37 8.02 1.34 0.01
N ASN A 38 9.10 1.17 0.75
CA ASN A 38 10.38 0.65 0.26
C ASN A 38 10.88 1.41 -1.01
N ALA A 39 11.10 0.69 -2.12
CA ALA A 39 11.71 1.24 -3.33
C ALA A 39 10.78 2.13 -4.19
N ILE A 40 9.56 2.39 -3.76
CA ILE A 40 8.56 3.11 -4.57
C ILE A 40 9.02 4.53 -4.97
N TYR A 41 9.91 5.13 -4.19
CA TYR A 41 10.48 6.44 -4.50
C TYR A 41 11.24 6.45 -5.84
N ARG A 42 11.78 5.31 -6.29
CA ARG A 42 12.57 5.18 -7.53
C ARG A 42 11.79 5.63 -8.77
N ASP A 43 10.49 5.33 -8.82
CA ASP A 43 9.62 5.72 -9.95
C ASP A 43 8.73 6.93 -9.66
N LEU A 44 8.43 7.22 -8.40
CA LEU A 44 7.51 8.28 -8.03
C LEU A 44 8.17 9.62 -7.71
N GLN A 45 9.46 9.63 -7.39
CA GLN A 45 10.20 10.85 -7.07
C GLN A 45 10.09 11.92 -8.17
N LYS A 46 10.01 11.52 -9.43
CA LYS A 46 9.80 12.43 -10.56
C LYS A 46 8.48 13.22 -10.51
N TYR A 47 7.51 12.76 -9.72
CA TYR A 47 6.24 13.43 -9.48
C TYR A 47 6.21 14.17 -8.15
N ASP A 48 7.36 14.22 -7.44
CA ASP A 48 7.44 14.71 -6.05
C ASP A 48 6.55 13.88 -5.10
N LEU A 49 6.56 12.56 -5.27
CA LEU A 49 5.85 11.55 -4.47
C LEU A 49 6.83 10.47 -4.00
N PRO A 50 6.50 9.68 -2.97
CA PRO A 50 5.35 9.86 -2.06
C PRO A 50 5.58 11.02 -1.07
N ASP A 51 4.50 11.46 -0.40
CA ASP A 51 4.59 12.44 0.69
C ASP A 51 5.24 11.82 1.94
N TYR A 52 5.02 10.51 2.15
CA TYR A 52 5.64 9.72 3.21
C TYR A 52 6.15 8.40 2.64
N LEU A 53 7.42 8.10 2.90
CA LEU A 53 8.08 6.86 2.46
C LEU A 53 8.40 5.98 3.67
N VAL A 54 7.78 4.81 3.75
CA VAL A 54 7.96 3.88 4.86
C VAL A 54 8.84 2.70 4.45
N ALA A 55 9.90 2.42 5.20
CA ALA A 55 10.78 1.29 4.95
C ALA A 55 11.14 0.55 6.25
N ILE A 56 11.15 -0.79 6.16
CA ILE A 56 11.46 -1.67 7.30
C ILE A 56 12.69 -2.53 7.07
N ASP A 57 13.03 -2.82 5.81
CA ASP A 57 14.15 -3.70 5.44
C ASP A 57 15.47 -2.92 5.45
N ASP A 58 16.51 -3.44 6.11
CA ASP A 58 17.77 -2.71 6.32
C ASP A 58 18.49 -2.35 5.01
N GLY A 59 18.46 -3.24 4.01
CA GLY A 59 19.03 -2.94 2.69
C GLY A 59 18.36 -1.73 2.04
N ILE A 60 17.03 -1.67 2.10
CA ILE A 60 16.25 -0.54 1.57
C ILE A 60 16.43 0.72 2.42
N LYS A 61 16.50 0.62 3.75
CA LYS A 61 16.78 1.77 4.61
C LYS A 61 18.12 2.41 4.26
N ASN A 62 19.15 1.57 4.05
CA ASN A 62 20.48 2.04 3.65
C ASN A 62 20.45 2.71 2.26
N GLU A 63 19.77 2.10 1.29
CA GLU A 63 19.58 2.66 -0.05
C GLU A 63 18.89 4.03 0.00
N ILE A 64 17.78 4.14 0.71
CA ILE A 64 17.03 5.39 0.87
C ILE A 64 17.92 6.44 1.56
N SER A 65 18.67 6.08 2.59
CA SER A 65 19.56 6.98 3.31
C SER A 65 20.62 7.60 2.41
N ASN A 66 21.09 6.86 1.41
CA ASN A 66 22.07 7.31 0.42
C ASN A 66 21.46 7.94 -0.85
N SER A 67 20.13 7.92 -0.99
CA SER A 67 19.43 8.49 -2.15
C SER A 67 19.23 9.99 -2.05
N THR A 68 18.74 10.60 -3.13
CA THR A 68 18.33 12.02 -3.17
C THR A 68 16.90 12.25 -2.65
N PHE A 69 16.20 11.20 -2.24
CA PHE A 69 14.84 11.34 -1.72
C PHE A 69 14.84 12.17 -0.42
N PRO A 70 13.90 13.12 -0.21
CA PRO A 70 13.82 13.97 0.96
C PRO A 70 13.72 13.18 2.26
N LYS A 71 14.67 13.39 3.19
CA LYS A 71 14.78 12.58 4.40
C LYS A 71 13.70 12.89 5.44
N ASP A 72 13.16 14.09 5.42
CA ASP A 72 12.03 14.53 6.24
C ASP A 72 10.71 13.83 5.89
N ARG A 73 10.64 13.17 4.73
CA ARG A 73 9.50 12.34 4.30
C ARG A 73 9.70 10.86 4.60
N VAL A 74 10.86 10.45 5.10
CA VAL A 74 11.19 9.04 5.34
C VAL A 74 10.79 8.64 6.76
N ILE A 75 10.09 7.51 6.87
CA ILE A 75 9.70 6.90 8.14
C ILE A 75 10.32 5.51 8.22
N PHE A 76 11.17 5.30 9.22
CA PHE A 76 11.65 4.00 9.62
C PHE A 76 10.92 3.61 10.91
N PRO A 77 9.82 2.84 10.83
CA PRO A 77 9.08 2.48 12.02
C PRO A 77 10.00 1.78 13.02
N PRO A 78 9.90 2.09 14.31
CA PRO A 78 10.51 1.24 15.31
C PRO A 78 9.92 -0.15 15.21
N ASN A 79 10.71 -1.18 15.47
CA ASN A 79 10.39 -2.59 15.32
C ASN A 79 8.89 -2.87 15.44
N ASP A 80 8.31 -3.36 14.36
CA ASP A 80 7.05 -4.11 14.24
C ASP A 80 5.97 -3.90 15.33
N GLU A 81 5.73 -2.68 15.79
CA GLU A 81 4.66 -2.38 16.77
C GLU A 81 3.27 -2.81 16.26
N CYS A 82 3.09 -2.93 14.96
CA CYS A 82 1.85 -3.45 14.36
C CYS A 82 1.61 -4.93 14.73
N TYR A 83 2.58 -5.63 15.31
CA TYR A 83 2.69 -7.10 15.28
C TYR A 83 2.70 -7.77 16.63
N GLU A 84 2.66 -7.04 17.70
CA GLU A 84 2.56 -7.59 19.03
C GLU A 84 1.13 -8.05 19.36
N SER A 85 0.59 -8.98 18.57
CA SER A 85 -0.51 -9.78 19.08
C SER A 85 0.01 -11.19 19.36
N ALA A 86 -0.16 -11.61 20.60
CA ALA A 86 0.08 -12.99 21.04
C ALA A 86 -0.74 -14.02 20.23
N GLU A 87 -1.78 -13.56 19.54
CA GLU A 87 -2.69 -14.37 18.73
C GLU A 87 -2.07 -14.77 17.37
N TYR A 88 -1.13 -13.97 16.85
CA TYR A 88 -0.47 -14.22 15.55
C TYR A 88 1.00 -14.58 15.73
N ARG A 89 1.28 -15.71 16.36
CA ARG A 89 2.63 -16.27 16.56
C ARG A 89 3.22 -16.93 15.31
N PHE A 90 2.95 -16.41 14.14
CA PHE A 90 3.67 -16.84 12.94
C PHE A 90 5.05 -16.18 12.89
N SER A 91 5.99 -16.81 12.18
CA SER A 91 7.35 -16.30 12.06
C SER A 91 7.39 -14.79 11.84
N PRO A 92 8.24 -14.01 12.54
CA PRO A 92 8.36 -12.56 12.38
C PRO A 92 8.51 -12.08 10.93
N ARG A 93 9.17 -12.87 10.09
CA ARG A 93 9.38 -12.58 8.67
C ARG A 93 8.11 -12.58 7.81
N ASN A 94 7.01 -13.14 8.30
CA ASN A 94 5.80 -13.40 7.52
C ASN A 94 4.59 -12.58 7.98
N ARG A 95 4.73 -11.73 8.99
CA ARG A 95 3.61 -11.03 9.62
C ARG A 95 3.25 -9.76 8.91
N SER A 96 4.24 -9.06 8.40
CA SER A 96 4.03 -7.77 7.80
C SER A 96 4.86 -7.53 6.56
N ASN A 97 4.62 -6.36 6.03
CA ASN A 97 5.45 -5.79 5.01
C ASN A 97 5.46 -4.26 5.16
N ALA A 98 6.38 -3.59 4.49
CA ALA A 98 6.50 -2.14 4.53
C ALA A 98 5.19 -1.42 4.14
N GLY A 99 4.38 -2.03 3.26
CA GLY A 99 3.10 -1.47 2.86
C GLY A 99 2.07 -1.45 3.99
N MET A 100 1.99 -2.50 4.81
CA MET A 100 1.12 -2.50 5.99
C MET A 100 1.59 -1.50 7.04
N ASN A 101 2.91 -1.31 7.19
CA ASN A 101 3.46 -0.24 8.02
C ASN A 101 3.07 1.15 7.46
N ALA A 102 3.04 1.33 6.14
CA ALA A 102 2.55 2.57 5.53
C ALA A 102 1.05 2.81 5.83
N MET A 103 0.21 1.76 5.85
CA MET A 103 -1.17 1.87 6.31
C MET A 103 -1.23 2.31 7.78
N GLN A 104 -0.43 1.71 8.65
CA GLN A 104 -0.39 2.06 10.07
C GLN A 104 0.04 3.52 10.28
N GLU A 105 1.04 4.02 9.54
CA GLU A 105 1.45 5.43 9.62
C GLU A 105 0.34 6.37 9.15
N ALA A 106 -0.39 6.03 8.10
CA ALA A 106 -1.54 6.81 7.67
C ALA A 106 -2.63 6.87 8.78
N ILE A 107 -2.89 5.76 9.46
CA ILE A 107 -3.80 5.70 10.61
C ILE A 107 -3.31 6.59 11.75
N ARG A 108 -2.01 6.58 12.08
CA ARG A 108 -1.39 7.47 13.08
C ARG A 108 -1.54 8.95 12.73
N HIS A 109 -1.56 9.27 11.44
CA HIS A 109 -1.83 10.61 10.92
C HIS A 109 -3.35 10.89 10.78
N ASP A 110 -4.19 10.17 11.54
CA ASP A 110 -5.64 10.35 11.61
C ASP A 110 -6.37 10.18 10.27
N LYS A 111 -5.84 9.32 9.39
CA LYS A 111 -6.55 8.93 8.17
C LYS A 111 -7.51 7.79 8.44
N LYS A 112 -8.71 7.86 7.82
CA LYS A 112 -9.82 6.92 8.05
C LYS A 112 -10.25 6.18 6.79
N GLU A 113 -9.86 6.66 5.62
CA GLU A 113 -10.14 6.02 4.33
C GLU A 113 -8.81 5.81 3.58
N LEU A 114 -8.35 4.56 3.53
CA LEU A 114 -7.10 4.18 2.91
C LEU A 114 -7.37 3.57 1.53
N TRP A 115 -6.95 4.26 0.46
CA TRP A 115 -7.02 3.79 -0.92
C TRP A 115 -5.72 3.11 -1.28
N ILE A 116 -5.77 1.80 -1.54
CA ILE A 116 -4.62 0.91 -1.50
C ILE A 116 -4.36 0.33 -2.89
N MET A 117 -3.18 0.54 -3.46
CA MET A 117 -2.78 0.08 -4.78
C MET A 117 -1.44 -0.66 -4.75
N GLY A 118 -1.27 -1.66 -5.61
CA GLY A 118 -0.03 -2.43 -5.68
C GLY A 118 0.21 -3.37 -4.50
N PHE A 119 -0.87 -3.90 -3.92
CA PHE A 119 -0.83 -4.90 -2.84
C PHE A 119 -1.24 -6.26 -3.38
N ASP A 120 -0.42 -6.79 -4.26
CA ASP A 120 -0.72 -7.95 -5.10
C ASP A 120 -0.81 -9.27 -4.32
N PHE A 121 -0.41 -9.31 -3.05
CA PHE A 121 -0.66 -10.46 -2.18
C PHE A 121 -2.16 -10.75 -1.98
N MET A 122 -3.02 -9.79 -2.25
CA MET A 122 -4.47 -9.97 -2.26
C MET A 122 -4.98 -10.70 -3.52
N LEU A 123 -4.13 -10.90 -4.52
CA LEU A 123 -4.47 -11.54 -5.77
C LEU A 123 -4.08 -13.01 -5.73
N ASP A 124 -5.04 -13.91 -6.01
CA ASP A 124 -4.78 -15.36 -6.10
C ASP A 124 -4.19 -15.72 -7.46
N MET A 125 -3.02 -15.20 -7.77
CA MET A 125 -2.34 -15.43 -9.04
C MET A 125 -0.82 -15.31 -8.87
N ASP A 126 -0.07 -15.71 -9.89
CA ASP A 126 1.36 -15.47 -9.98
C ASP A 126 1.73 -13.97 -9.96
N TYR A 127 0.76 -13.11 -10.14
CA TYR A 127 0.86 -11.66 -9.98
C TYR A 127 1.40 -11.26 -8.59
N GLY A 128 0.95 -11.91 -7.55
CA GLY A 128 1.36 -11.63 -6.17
C GLY A 128 2.76 -12.12 -5.80
N LEU A 129 3.45 -12.85 -6.68
CA LEU A 129 4.72 -13.50 -6.36
C LEU A 129 5.95 -12.61 -6.59
N SER A 130 5.82 -11.55 -7.35
CA SER A 130 6.91 -10.60 -7.65
C SER A 130 6.39 -9.15 -7.62
N ASN A 131 7.31 -8.19 -7.66
CA ASN A 131 6.97 -6.77 -7.65
C ASN A 131 7.56 -6.02 -8.85
N MET A 132 7.30 -4.73 -8.95
CA MET A 132 7.77 -3.87 -10.04
C MET A 132 9.29 -3.75 -10.11
N TYR A 133 9.99 -3.97 -9.01
CA TYR A 133 11.45 -3.81 -8.88
C TYR A 133 12.19 -5.14 -8.92
N ASP A 134 11.50 -6.24 -9.25
CA ASP A 134 12.08 -7.57 -9.34
C ASP A 134 13.32 -7.58 -10.23
N GLY A 135 14.41 -8.15 -9.73
CA GLY A 135 15.73 -8.18 -10.40
C GLY A 135 16.58 -6.92 -10.21
N THR A 136 16.14 -5.93 -9.45
CA THR A 136 16.95 -4.75 -9.10
C THR A 136 17.60 -4.91 -7.72
N GLU A 137 18.46 -3.94 -7.34
CA GLU A 137 19.10 -3.93 -6.02
C GLU A 137 18.07 -4.07 -4.89
N ASN A 138 18.33 -4.89 -3.90
CA ASN A 138 17.46 -5.29 -2.80
C ASN A 138 16.19 -6.06 -3.22
N TYR A 139 16.04 -6.44 -4.50
CA TYR A 139 14.89 -7.20 -5.03
C TYR A 139 15.35 -8.37 -5.91
N GLY A 140 16.32 -9.14 -5.41
CA GLY A 140 16.78 -10.38 -6.05
C GLY A 140 15.75 -11.52 -5.99
N PRO A 141 16.04 -12.66 -6.61
CA PRO A 141 15.15 -13.82 -6.63
C PRO A 141 14.74 -14.30 -5.23
N GLU A 142 15.59 -14.11 -4.23
CA GLU A 142 15.39 -14.49 -2.82
C GLU A 142 14.31 -13.64 -2.13
N THR A 143 13.98 -12.48 -2.67
CA THR A 143 12.92 -11.60 -2.13
C THR A 143 11.54 -11.93 -2.66
N ARG A 144 11.45 -12.81 -3.66
CA ARG A 144 10.17 -13.25 -4.22
C ARG A 144 9.38 -14.00 -3.18
N THR A 145 8.08 -13.72 -3.15
CA THR A 145 7.16 -14.44 -2.29
C THR A 145 6.65 -15.72 -2.95
N ASN A 146 5.82 -16.48 -2.25
CA ASN A 146 5.12 -17.64 -2.78
C ASN A 146 3.65 -17.61 -2.33
N LYS A 147 2.82 -18.50 -2.89
CA LYS A 147 1.39 -18.54 -2.58
C LYS A 147 1.10 -18.70 -1.07
N VAL A 148 1.87 -19.52 -0.36
CA VAL A 148 1.70 -19.72 1.08
C VAL A 148 1.94 -18.42 1.84
N PHE A 149 3.01 -17.70 1.54
CA PHE A 149 3.30 -16.41 2.17
C PHE A 149 2.29 -15.33 1.79
N SER A 150 1.79 -15.33 0.56
CA SER A 150 0.70 -14.43 0.17
C SER A 150 -0.57 -14.68 0.98
N GLN A 151 -0.98 -15.93 1.13
CA GLN A 151 -2.12 -16.32 1.96
C GLN A 151 -1.93 -15.93 3.44
N MET A 152 -0.73 -16.11 3.99
CA MET A 152 -0.42 -15.66 5.35
C MET A 152 -0.54 -14.15 5.50
N ARG A 153 -0.11 -13.37 4.49
CA ARG A 153 -0.27 -11.90 4.48
C ARG A 153 -1.75 -11.50 4.40
N VAL A 154 -2.56 -12.21 3.63
CA VAL A 154 -4.01 -11.98 3.57
C VAL A 154 -4.64 -12.19 4.95
N LYS A 155 -4.31 -13.29 5.62
CA LYS A 155 -4.82 -13.58 6.98
C LYS A 155 -4.35 -12.54 8.00
N TYR A 156 -3.10 -12.11 7.91
CA TYR A 156 -2.61 -11.04 8.75
C TYR A 156 -3.34 -9.72 8.48
N PHE A 157 -3.57 -9.38 7.20
CA PHE A 157 -4.33 -8.19 6.84
C PHE A 157 -5.79 -8.27 7.34
N GLU A 158 -6.42 -9.43 7.25
CA GLU A 158 -7.76 -9.67 7.81
C GLU A 158 -7.82 -9.34 9.31
N TRP A 159 -6.83 -9.83 10.08
CA TRP A 159 -6.70 -9.48 11.49
C TRP A 159 -6.48 -7.96 11.68
N PHE A 160 -5.59 -7.35 10.91
CA PHE A 160 -5.29 -5.91 10.98
C PHE A 160 -6.54 -5.06 10.70
N ALA A 161 -7.32 -5.41 9.68
CA ALA A 161 -8.55 -4.72 9.34
C ALA A 161 -9.59 -4.84 10.47
N ASN A 162 -9.73 -6.03 11.06
CA ASN A 162 -10.66 -6.26 12.18
C ASN A 162 -10.23 -5.57 13.50
N LYS A 163 -8.96 -5.23 13.66
CA LYS A 163 -8.48 -4.41 14.80
C LYS A 163 -8.71 -2.90 14.57
N ASN A 164 -8.93 -2.47 13.33
CA ASN A 164 -9.10 -1.07 12.94
C ASN A 164 -10.48 -0.86 12.29
N LEU A 165 -11.56 -1.18 13.01
CA LEU A 165 -12.92 -1.17 12.48
C LEU A 165 -13.43 0.22 12.05
N ASP A 166 -12.83 1.28 12.57
CA ASP A 166 -13.13 2.67 12.22
C ASP A 166 -12.35 3.15 10.98
N ILE A 167 -11.52 2.30 10.40
CA ILE A 167 -10.75 2.55 9.17
C ILE A 167 -11.40 1.81 8.01
N LYS A 168 -11.59 2.48 6.88
CA LYS A 168 -12.07 1.89 5.64
C LYS A 168 -10.88 1.59 4.73
N PHE A 169 -10.68 0.34 4.38
CA PHE A 169 -9.62 -0.14 3.49
C PHE A 169 -10.20 -0.37 2.10
N ILE A 170 -9.76 0.39 1.11
CA ILE A 170 -10.27 0.38 -0.25
C ILE A 170 -9.16 -0.10 -1.17
N PHE A 171 -9.19 -1.37 -1.56
CA PHE A 171 -8.24 -1.91 -2.52
C PHE A 171 -8.63 -1.53 -3.94
N VAL A 172 -7.70 -0.94 -4.67
CA VAL A 172 -7.90 -0.48 -6.04
C VAL A 172 -7.10 -1.35 -7.00
N TYR A 173 -7.79 -1.98 -7.93
CA TYR A 173 -7.21 -2.91 -8.89
C TYR A 173 -7.43 -2.46 -10.33
N PRO A 174 -6.56 -2.86 -11.27
CA PRO A 174 -6.88 -2.72 -12.68
C PRO A 174 -8.14 -3.52 -13.01
N ARG A 175 -8.91 -3.07 -14.02
CA ARG A 175 -10.07 -3.81 -14.51
C ARG A 175 -9.59 -5.02 -15.29
N MET A 176 -9.39 -6.14 -14.59
CA MET A 176 -8.95 -7.42 -15.12
C MET A 176 -9.78 -8.53 -14.48
N GLU A 177 -9.83 -9.69 -15.11
CA GLU A 177 -10.35 -10.92 -14.50
C GLU A 177 -9.33 -11.42 -13.47
N LEU A 178 -9.30 -10.79 -12.31
CA LEU A 178 -8.41 -11.14 -11.21
C LEU A 178 -9.18 -11.97 -10.17
N ALA A 179 -8.63 -13.12 -9.80
CA ALA A 179 -9.07 -13.83 -8.62
C ALA A 179 -8.48 -13.11 -7.39
N ILE A 180 -9.36 -12.62 -6.52
CA ILE A 180 -8.99 -11.87 -5.31
C ILE A 180 -9.30 -12.75 -4.10
N TYR A 181 -8.34 -12.86 -3.17
CA TYR A 181 -8.59 -13.52 -1.89
C TYR A 181 -9.68 -12.77 -1.12
N GLN A 182 -10.65 -13.51 -0.62
CA GLN A 182 -11.67 -12.94 0.25
C GLN A 182 -11.11 -12.71 1.66
N VAL A 183 -11.45 -11.55 2.20
CA VAL A 183 -11.12 -11.14 3.57
C VAL A 183 -12.41 -11.04 4.38
N VAL A 184 -12.44 -11.67 5.54
CA VAL A 184 -13.59 -11.60 6.46
C VAL A 184 -13.45 -10.35 7.33
N ALA A 185 -13.77 -9.20 6.73
CA ALA A 185 -13.80 -7.92 7.43
C ALA A 185 -14.78 -6.96 6.74
N ASN A 186 -15.64 -6.32 7.52
CA ASN A 186 -16.73 -5.47 7.00
C ASN A 186 -16.26 -4.09 6.51
N ASN A 187 -15.04 -3.70 6.84
CA ASN A 187 -14.44 -2.43 6.49
C ASN A 187 -13.44 -2.51 5.33
N VAL A 188 -13.42 -3.65 4.62
CA VAL A 188 -12.59 -3.87 3.43
C VAL A 188 -13.47 -3.93 2.20
N ILE A 189 -13.16 -3.12 1.20
CA ILE A 189 -13.87 -3.08 -0.09
C ILE A 189 -12.88 -3.03 -1.25
N GLY A 190 -13.33 -3.52 -2.41
CA GLY A 190 -12.62 -3.42 -3.67
C GLY A 190 -13.21 -2.34 -4.56
N CYS A 191 -12.35 -1.70 -5.37
CA CYS A 191 -12.77 -0.84 -6.46
C CYS A 191 -11.79 -0.99 -7.64
N PHE A 192 -12.15 -0.45 -8.81
CA PHE A 192 -11.30 -0.51 -10.00
C PHE A 192 -10.68 0.86 -10.29
N TYR A 193 -9.62 0.89 -11.10
CA TYR A 193 -8.92 2.12 -11.46
C TYR A 193 -9.84 3.15 -12.14
N ASP A 194 -10.73 2.73 -13.03
CA ASP A 194 -11.69 3.63 -13.67
C ASP A 194 -12.60 4.35 -12.66
N GLN A 195 -13.07 3.64 -11.63
CA GLN A 195 -13.88 4.21 -10.57
C GLN A 195 -13.10 5.25 -9.73
N LEU A 196 -11.82 4.97 -9.45
CA LEU A 196 -10.95 5.94 -8.78
C LEU A 196 -10.68 7.15 -9.68
N GLU A 197 -10.40 6.95 -10.97
CA GLU A 197 -10.13 8.02 -11.92
C GLU A 197 -11.31 8.98 -12.07
N ASP A 198 -12.54 8.45 -12.10
CA ASP A 198 -13.76 9.27 -12.11
C ASP A 198 -13.83 10.18 -10.87
N LEU A 199 -13.53 9.63 -9.69
CA LEU A 199 -13.50 10.41 -8.45
C LEU A 199 -12.42 11.49 -8.45
N LEU A 200 -11.22 11.18 -8.98
CA LEU A 200 -10.12 12.13 -9.09
C LEU A 200 -10.45 13.29 -10.05
N CYS A 201 -11.13 13.00 -11.16
CA CYS A 201 -11.61 14.01 -12.10
C CYS A 201 -12.63 14.96 -11.43
N HIS A 202 -13.60 14.43 -10.71
CA HIS A 202 -14.59 15.23 -9.99
C HIS A 202 -13.97 16.15 -8.94
N GLN A 203 -12.98 15.63 -8.17
CA GLN A 203 -12.28 16.43 -7.16
C GLN A 203 -11.48 17.61 -7.75
N LYS A 204 -10.84 17.42 -8.90
CA LYS A 204 -10.10 18.49 -9.57
C LYS A 204 -11.03 19.59 -10.07
N SER A 205 -12.17 19.21 -10.63
CA SER A 205 -13.18 20.16 -11.11
C SER A 205 -13.77 20.98 -9.97
N ALA A 206 -14.04 20.35 -8.81
CA ALA A 206 -14.56 21.05 -7.63
C ALA A 206 -13.58 22.03 -6.98
N LYS A 207 -12.27 21.85 -7.15
CA LYS A 207 -11.24 22.78 -6.63
C LYS A 207 -10.98 23.98 -7.55
N GLN A 208 -11.45 23.93 -8.79
CA GLN A 208 -11.27 24.99 -9.79
C GLN A 208 -12.49 25.93 -9.91
N ALA A 209 -13.61 25.54 -9.33
CA ALA A 209 -14.86 26.31 -9.25
C ALA A 209 -14.94 27.13 -7.96
#